data_979a7ddd3975a7c3f3fd8a183c18cd96
#
_entry.id   979a7ddd3975a7c3f3fd8a183c18cd96
#
_cell.length_a   1.000
_cell.length_b   1.000
_cell.length_c   1.000
_cell.angle_alpha   90.00
_cell.angle_beta   90.00
_cell.angle_gamma   90.00
#
_symmetry.space_group_name_H-M   'P 1'
#
loop_
_entity.id
_entity.type
_entity.pdbx_description
1 polymer ?
#
loop_
_entity_poly.entity_id
_entity_poly.type
_entity_poly.pdbx_seq_one_letter_code
_entity_poly.pdbx_strand_id
1 'polypeptide(L)'
;MPDWRRIEIDLSKLIGYPKPKPSLEQYPTPARLAVKVLRVAYFNGDISGKTVLDLGCGTGILSIGAALLGADYVIGVDIDRSALEVASINAEALSVSKVVDWIQTDVASLNLKIRCDTVVQNPPFGVQRRGADRVFLSKALEIGRVVYSMHKAETDEFIKNYVEKYGGKIEAIYVAEIEIPYLFSFHRKPKRSVKINVYRMVV
;
A
#
# COMPACT_ATOMS: atom_id res chain seq x y z
N MET A 1 -5.81 16.64 -16.08
CA MET A 1 -6.23 15.96 -14.84
C MET A 1 -6.42 14.49 -15.13
N PRO A 2 -6.07 13.56 -14.20
CA PRO A 2 -6.30 12.13 -14.39
C PRO A 2 -7.79 11.79 -14.50
N ASP A 3 -8.13 10.84 -15.34
CA ASP A 3 -9.48 10.25 -15.38
C ASP A 3 -9.60 9.20 -14.25
N TRP A 4 -10.07 9.65 -13.08
CA TRP A 4 -10.20 8.82 -11.88
C TRP A 4 -11.12 7.62 -12.07
N ARG A 5 -12.18 7.76 -12.90
CA ARG A 5 -13.09 6.67 -13.20
C ARG A 5 -12.40 5.60 -14.04
N ARG A 6 -11.63 6.03 -15.03
CA ARG A 6 -10.84 5.13 -15.87
C ARG A 6 -9.81 4.37 -15.04
N ILE A 7 -9.06 5.07 -14.18
CA ILE A 7 -8.07 4.46 -13.29
C ILE A 7 -8.73 3.43 -12.36
N GLU A 8 -9.88 3.75 -11.75
CA GLU A 8 -10.61 2.79 -10.90
C GLU A 8 -11.02 1.53 -11.66
N ILE A 9 -11.53 1.69 -12.89
CA ILE A 9 -11.90 0.57 -13.77
C ILE A 9 -10.67 -0.27 -14.11
N ASP A 10 -9.56 0.35 -14.49
CA ASP A 10 -8.35 -0.36 -14.88
C ASP A 10 -7.74 -1.11 -13.68
N LEU A 11 -7.67 -0.49 -12.50
CA LEU A 11 -7.22 -1.16 -11.28
C LEU A 11 -8.17 -2.28 -10.82
N SER A 12 -9.48 -2.18 -11.09
CA SER A 12 -10.45 -3.22 -10.73
C SER A 12 -10.32 -4.50 -11.56
N LYS A 13 -9.63 -4.44 -12.70
CA LYS A 13 -9.39 -5.58 -13.60
C LYS A 13 -8.09 -6.32 -13.32
N LEU A 14 -7.26 -5.81 -12.40
CA LEU A 14 -6.00 -6.45 -12.06
C LEU A 14 -6.22 -7.86 -11.49
N ILE A 15 -5.33 -8.75 -11.86
CA ILE A 15 -5.31 -10.12 -11.36
C ILE A 15 -4.97 -10.06 -9.86
N GLY A 16 -5.79 -10.70 -9.04
CA GLY A 16 -5.56 -10.83 -7.60
C GLY A 16 -4.57 -11.94 -7.24
N TYR A 17 -4.45 -12.23 -5.95
CA TYR A 17 -3.59 -13.32 -5.47
C TYR A 17 -4.05 -14.68 -6.00
N PRO A 18 -3.17 -15.47 -6.63
CA PRO A 18 -3.53 -16.80 -7.15
C PRO A 18 -3.86 -17.78 -6.02
N LYS A 19 -3.14 -17.69 -4.91
CA LYS A 19 -3.36 -18.47 -3.67
C LYS A 19 -3.07 -17.58 -2.47
N PRO A 20 -4.05 -16.83 -1.95
CA PRO A 20 -3.86 -15.95 -0.80
C PRO A 20 -3.33 -16.72 0.41
N LYS A 21 -2.27 -16.21 1.05
CA LYS A 21 -1.64 -16.79 2.22
C LYS A 21 -2.17 -16.11 3.49
N PRO A 22 -2.93 -16.81 4.34
CA PRO A 22 -3.46 -16.24 5.59
C PRO A 22 -2.36 -15.69 6.50
N SER A 23 -1.24 -16.41 6.60
CA SER A 23 -0.09 -16.02 7.44
C SER A 23 0.55 -14.68 7.06
N LEU A 24 0.33 -14.22 5.83
CA LEU A 24 0.81 -12.93 5.31
C LEU A 24 -0.30 -11.86 5.29
N GLU A 25 -1.49 -12.19 5.77
CA GLU A 25 -2.68 -11.32 5.75
C GLU A 25 -2.97 -10.76 4.33
N GLN A 26 -2.83 -11.60 3.29
CA GLN A 26 -3.00 -11.24 1.90
C GLN A 26 -4.47 -10.98 1.55
N TYR A 27 -4.94 -9.78 1.85
CA TYR A 27 -6.23 -9.28 1.42
C TYR A 27 -6.03 -8.28 0.28
N PRO A 28 -6.72 -8.45 -0.87
CA PRO A 28 -6.58 -7.48 -1.96
C PRO A 28 -7.11 -6.12 -1.52
N THR A 29 -6.33 -5.08 -1.70
CA THR A 29 -6.79 -3.71 -1.53
C THR A 29 -7.87 -3.42 -2.58
N PRO A 30 -9.12 -3.05 -2.20
CA PRO A 30 -10.13 -2.74 -3.19
C PRO A 30 -9.72 -1.57 -4.08
N ALA A 31 -9.98 -1.65 -5.40
CA ALA A 31 -9.60 -0.60 -6.35
C ALA A 31 -10.12 0.78 -5.95
N ARG A 32 -11.36 0.86 -5.45
CA ARG A 32 -11.95 2.10 -4.94
C ARG A 32 -11.15 2.71 -3.78
N LEU A 33 -10.59 1.86 -2.89
CA LEU A 33 -9.74 2.35 -1.80
C LEU A 33 -8.37 2.80 -2.33
N ALA A 34 -7.74 1.99 -3.18
CA ALA A 34 -6.47 2.35 -3.80
C ALA A 34 -6.57 3.72 -4.50
N VAL A 35 -7.63 3.93 -5.30
CA VAL A 35 -7.88 5.22 -5.96
C VAL A 35 -8.09 6.35 -4.97
N LYS A 36 -8.80 6.14 -3.86
CA LYS A 36 -8.97 7.19 -2.83
C LYS A 36 -7.63 7.62 -2.25
N VAL A 37 -6.78 6.68 -1.87
CA VAL A 37 -5.44 6.95 -1.31
C VAL A 37 -4.56 7.67 -2.32
N LEU A 38 -4.45 7.11 -3.52
CA LEU A 38 -3.63 7.67 -4.59
C LEU A 38 -4.12 9.04 -5.06
N ARG A 39 -5.44 9.28 -5.06
CA ARG A 39 -6.03 10.58 -5.38
C ARG A 39 -5.61 11.65 -4.37
N VAL A 40 -5.65 11.32 -3.09
CA VAL A 40 -5.18 12.22 -2.04
C VAL A 40 -3.69 12.50 -2.22
N ALA A 41 -2.87 11.47 -2.45
CA ALA A 41 -1.43 11.63 -2.66
C ALA A 41 -1.13 12.46 -3.92
N TYR A 42 -1.87 12.24 -5.01
CA TYR A 42 -1.73 13.02 -6.24
C TYR A 42 -2.01 14.52 -6.03
N PHE A 43 -3.11 14.86 -5.35
CA PHE A 43 -3.46 16.27 -5.13
C PHE A 43 -2.55 16.98 -4.12
N ASN A 44 -1.85 16.23 -3.27
CA ASN A 44 -0.79 16.78 -2.42
C ASN A 44 0.56 16.93 -3.15
N GLY A 45 0.67 16.53 -4.44
CA GLY A 45 1.90 16.58 -5.21
C GLY A 45 2.91 15.49 -4.84
N ASP A 46 2.43 14.42 -4.21
CA ASP A 46 3.28 13.37 -3.66
C ASP A 46 3.43 12.15 -4.60
N ILE A 47 2.88 12.19 -5.84
CA ILE A 47 2.96 11.06 -6.80
C ILE A 47 3.61 11.47 -8.12
N SER A 48 3.02 12.45 -8.84
CA SER A 48 3.51 12.80 -10.17
C SER A 48 4.92 13.38 -10.11
N GLY A 49 5.84 12.84 -10.93
CA GLY A 49 7.26 13.23 -10.94
C GLY A 49 8.03 12.80 -9.70
N LYS A 50 7.57 11.76 -8.98
CA LYS A 50 8.15 11.28 -7.73
C LYS A 50 8.64 9.85 -7.83
N THR A 51 9.63 9.51 -6.98
CA THR A 51 9.99 8.13 -6.68
C THR A 51 9.08 7.60 -5.59
N VAL A 52 8.26 6.59 -5.92
CA VAL A 52 7.28 6.00 -5.01
C VAL A 52 7.72 4.60 -4.62
N LEU A 53 7.70 4.30 -3.31
CA LEU A 53 7.93 2.97 -2.76
C LEU A 53 6.61 2.41 -2.21
N ASP A 54 6.25 1.19 -2.65
CA ASP A 54 5.08 0.45 -2.18
C ASP A 54 5.54 -0.73 -1.31
N LEU A 55 5.35 -0.63 0.00
CA LEU A 55 5.75 -1.68 0.95
C LEU A 55 4.64 -2.68 1.16
N GLY A 56 4.92 -3.95 0.89
CA GLY A 56 3.93 -5.02 0.86
C GLY A 56 3.00 -4.86 -0.33
N CYS A 57 3.56 -4.63 -1.50
CA CYS A 57 2.82 -4.27 -2.71
C CYS A 57 1.84 -5.35 -3.20
N GLY A 58 2.01 -6.61 -2.76
CA GLY A 58 1.16 -7.72 -3.18
C GLY A 58 1.15 -7.87 -4.69
N THR A 59 -0.04 -7.84 -5.29
CA THR A 59 -0.22 -7.93 -6.75
C THR A 59 -0.12 -6.57 -7.47
N GLY A 60 0.38 -5.52 -6.78
CA GLY A 60 0.85 -4.28 -7.37
C GLY A 60 -0.17 -3.16 -7.51
N ILE A 61 -1.33 -3.22 -6.87
CA ILE A 61 -2.41 -2.25 -7.11
C ILE A 61 -2.04 -0.80 -6.79
N LEU A 62 -1.31 -0.53 -5.69
CA LEU A 62 -0.86 0.82 -5.35
C LEU A 62 0.31 1.26 -6.23
N SER A 63 1.26 0.36 -6.49
CA SER A 63 2.40 0.59 -7.37
C SER A 63 1.95 0.98 -8.77
N ILE A 64 1.08 0.17 -9.38
CA ILE A 64 0.55 0.39 -10.73
C ILE A 64 -0.28 1.67 -10.78
N GLY A 65 -1.11 1.91 -9.75
CA GLY A 65 -1.89 3.13 -9.66
C GLY A 65 -1.01 4.39 -9.55
N ALA A 66 0.10 4.34 -8.82
CA ALA A 66 1.08 5.44 -8.75
C ALA A 66 1.74 5.68 -10.12
N ALA A 67 2.12 4.60 -10.83
CA ALA A 67 2.68 4.70 -12.18
C ALA A 67 1.69 5.32 -13.18
N LEU A 68 0.42 4.92 -13.16
CA LEU A 68 -0.65 5.50 -13.99
C LEU A 68 -0.88 6.99 -13.70
N LEU A 69 -0.53 7.45 -12.50
CA LEU A 69 -0.63 8.85 -12.07
C LEU A 69 0.63 9.66 -12.34
N GLY A 70 1.60 9.09 -13.07
CA GLY A 70 2.80 9.80 -13.53
C GLY A 70 3.92 9.84 -12.50
N ALA A 71 4.04 8.84 -11.63
CA ALA A 71 5.26 8.65 -10.86
C ALA A 71 6.43 8.43 -11.84
N ASP A 72 7.59 9.04 -11.58
CA ASP A 72 8.79 8.86 -12.42
C ASP A 72 9.36 7.46 -12.26
N TYR A 73 9.30 6.92 -11.06
CA TYR A 73 9.76 5.58 -10.75
C TYR A 73 9.01 4.99 -9.57
N VAL A 74 8.68 3.72 -9.65
CA VAL A 74 7.96 2.98 -8.60
C VAL A 74 8.74 1.73 -8.22
N ILE A 75 8.90 1.49 -6.92
CA ILE A 75 9.50 0.28 -6.38
C ILE A 75 8.44 -0.46 -5.58
N GLY A 76 8.01 -1.62 -6.05
CA GLY A 76 7.13 -2.52 -5.31
C GLY A 76 7.94 -3.56 -4.54
N VAL A 77 7.69 -3.68 -3.24
CA VAL A 77 8.39 -4.63 -2.37
C VAL A 77 7.39 -5.60 -1.75
N ASP A 78 7.63 -6.90 -1.91
CA ASP A 78 6.87 -7.94 -1.24
C ASP A 78 7.75 -9.15 -0.92
N ILE A 79 7.38 -9.91 0.10
CA ILE A 79 8.07 -11.16 0.46
C ILE A 79 7.62 -12.33 -0.42
N ASP A 80 6.41 -12.23 -0.99
CA ASP A 80 5.81 -13.31 -1.78
C ASP A 80 6.12 -13.20 -3.27
N ARG A 81 7.03 -14.04 -3.73
CA ARG A 81 7.39 -14.13 -5.14
C ARG A 81 6.18 -14.32 -6.05
N SER A 82 5.21 -15.17 -5.66
CA SER A 82 4.04 -15.43 -6.51
C SER A 82 3.13 -14.20 -6.65
N ALA A 83 3.10 -13.33 -5.66
CA ALA A 83 2.40 -12.05 -5.75
C ALA A 83 3.12 -11.08 -6.70
N LEU A 84 4.46 -11.02 -6.63
CA LEU A 84 5.28 -10.17 -7.52
C LEU A 84 5.23 -10.63 -8.99
N GLU A 85 5.16 -11.94 -9.26
CA GLU A 85 4.96 -12.47 -10.60
C GLU A 85 3.63 -11.97 -11.19
N VAL A 86 2.56 -11.97 -10.39
CA VAL A 86 1.27 -11.38 -10.80
C VAL A 86 1.35 -9.87 -10.93
N ALA A 87 2.06 -9.19 -10.05
CA ALA A 87 2.25 -7.74 -10.13
C ALA A 87 2.94 -7.32 -11.44
N SER A 88 3.95 -8.09 -11.89
CA SER A 88 4.61 -7.87 -13.18
C SER A 88 3.63 -8.02 -14.35
N ILE A 89 2.84 -9.09 -14.38
CA ILE A 89 1.81 -9.30 -15.41
C ILE A 89 0.79 -8.15 -15.42
N ASN A 90 0.37 -7.70 -14.25
CA ASN A 90 -0.55 -6.58 -14.11
C ASN A 90 0.05 -5.26 -14.64
N ALA A 91 1.33 -5.00 -14.35
CA ALA A 91 2.03 -3.81 -14.84
C ALA A 91 2.20 -3.81 -16.37
N GLU A 92 2.48 -4.97 -16.95
CA GLU A 92 2.54 -5.17 -18.40
C GLU A 92 1.18 -4.91 -19.04
N ALA A 93 0.10 -5.48 -18.49
CA ALA A 93 -1.27 -5.33 -19.00
C ALA A 93 -1.73 -3.86 -19.06
N LEU A 94 -1.23 -3.01 -18.14
CA LEU A 94 -1.52 -1.57 -18.14
C LEU A 94 -0.38 -0.70 -18.71
N SER A 95 0.64 -1.33 -19.33
CA SER A 95 1.74 -0.65 -20.03
C SER A 95 2.57 0.28 -19.13
N VAL A 96 2.70 -0.05 -17.84
CA VAL A 96 3.50 0.71 -16.88
C VAL A 96 4.78 -0.01 -16.41
N SER A 97 5.07 -1.21 -16.96
CA SER A 97 6.21 -2.05 -16.56
C SER A 97 7.59 -1.36 -16.72
N LYS A 98 7.68 -0.31 -17.54
CA LYS A 98 8.95 0.42 -17.76
C LYS A 98 9.33 1.35 -16.59
N VAL A 99 8.38 1.68 -15.74
CA VAL A 99 8.60 2.62 -14.61
C VAL A 99 8.40 1.95 -13.26
N VAL A 100 8.11 0.63 -13.24
CA VAL A 100 7.89 -0.12 -12.00
C VAL A 100 8.87 -1.28 -11.91
N ASP A 101 9.64 -1.34 -10.83
CA ASP A 101 10.48 -2.48 -10.48
C ASP A 101 9.94 -3.21 -9.24
N TRP A 102 10.23 -4.51 -9.17
CA TRP A 102 9.78 -5.40 -8.12
C TRP A 102 10.95 -5.98 -7.34
N ILE A 103 10.92 -5.87 -6.02
CA ILE A 103 11.95 -6.41 -5.12
C ILE A 103 11.32 -7.46 -4.22
N GLN A 104 11.81 -8.71 -4.33
CA GLN A 104 11.44 -9.78 -3.42
C GLN A 104 12.30 -9.73 -2.17
N THR A 105 11.74 -9.22 -1.05
CA THR A 105 12.40 -9.22 0.26
C THR A 105 11.39 -9.06 1.39
N ASP A 106 11.78 -9.46 2.60
CA ASP A 106 11.06 -9.04 3.82
C ASP A 106 11.29 -7.54 4.05
N VAL A 107 10.21 -6.79 4.31
CA VAL A 107 10.29 -5.35 4.60
C VAL A 107 11.25 -5.05 5.75
N ALA A 108 11.34 -5.94 6.75
CA ALA A 108 12.31 -5.78 7.85
C ALA A 108 13.77 -5.78 7.37
N SER A 109 14.07 -6.50 6.30
CA SER A 109 15.42 -6.66 5.74
C SER A 109 15.70 -5.68 4.59
N LEU A 110 14.70 -4.88 4.19
CA LEU A 110 14.86 -3.91 3.11
C LEU A 110 15.89 -2.85 3.50
N ASN A 111 16.92 -2.70 2.66
CA ASN A 111 17.95 -1.70 2.81
C ASN A 111 18.13 -0.93 1.50
N LEU A 112 17.43 0.18 1.35
CA LEU A 112 17.60 1.10 0.22
C LEU A 112 18.59 2.19 0.62
N LYS A 113 19.59 2.42 -0.24
CA LYS A 113 20.59 3.49 -0.03
C LYS A 113 20.07 4.90 -0.36
N ILE A 114 18.83 4.99 -0.82
CA ILE A 114 18.15 6.24 -1.20
C ILE A 114 16.90 6.46 -0.36
N ARG A 115 16.54 7.71 -0.09
CA ARG A 115 15.21 8.07 0.40
C ARG A 115 14.26 8.22 -0.77
N CYS A 116 13.10 7.60 -0.67
CA CYS A 116 12.01 7.79 -1.63
C CYS A 116 11.22 9.05 -1.31
N ASP A 117 10.70 9.72 -2.34
CA ASP A 117 9.85 10.90 -2.13
C ASP A 117 8.58 10.52 -1.39
N THR A 118 7.96 9.40 -1.81
CA THR A 118 6.71 8.91 -1.21
C THR A 118 6.76 7.42 -0.95
N VAL A 119 6.30 7.03 0.22
CA VAL A 119 5.98 5.62 0.55
C VAL A 119 4.47 5.47 0.61
N VAL A 120 3.94 4.46 -0.07
CA VAL A 120 2.55 4.02 0.05
C VAL A 120 2.53 2.61 0.62
N GLN A 121 1.57 2.30 1.50
CA GLN A 121 1.44 0.94 2.02
C GLN A 121 0.04 0.64 2.56
N ASN A 122 -0.37 -0.61 2.37
CA ASN A 122 -1.48 -1.24 3.09
C ASN A 122 -0.91 -2.41 3.89
N PRO A 123 -0.29 -2.16 5.06
CA PRO A 123 0.44 -3.18 5.81
C PRO A 123 -0.50 -4.24 6.38
N PRO A 124 0.01 -5.43 6.75
CA PRO A 124 -0.76 -6.39 7.52
C PRO A 124 -1.26 -5.76 8.82
N PHE A 125 -2.51 -6.05 9.20
CA PHE A 125 -3.13 -5.45 10.41
C PHE A 125 -2.69 -6.10 11.73
N GLY A 126 -1.70 -6.99 11.69
CA GLY A 126 -1.16 -7.65 12.88
C GLY A 126 -2.09 -8.70 13.51
N VAL A 127 -3.05 -9.22 12.74
CA VAL A 127 -3.98 -10.26 13.20
C VAL A 127 -3.28 -11.62 13.31
N GLN A 128 -2.44 -11.95 12.32
CA GLN A 128 -1.69 -13.22 12.29
C GLN A 128 -0.32 -13.10 12.96
N ARG A 129 0.36 -11.96 12.79
CA ARG A 129 1.66 -11.70 13.41
C ARG A 129 1.61 -10.37 14.14
N ARG A 130 1.53 -10.44 15.47
CA ARG A 130 1.47 -9.25 16.33
C ARG A 130 2.67 -8.33 16.06
N GLY A 131 2.42 -7.04 15.77
CA GLY A 131 3.44 -6.04 15.53
C GLY A 131 4.01 -6.04 14.10
N ALA A 132 3.45 -6.81 13.16
CA ALA A 132 3.85 -6.75 11.76
C ALA A 132 3.66 -5.33 11.17
N ASP A 133 2.55 -4.67 11.50
CA ASP A 133 2.25 -3.28 11.15
C ASP A 133 3.35 -2.29 11.60
N ARG A 134 3.96 -2.53 12.76
CA ARG A 134 5.05 -1.68 13.29
C ARG A 134 6.31 -1.75 12.45
N VAL A 135 6.67 -2.94 11.96
CA VAL A 135 7.83 -3.13 11.09
C VAL A 135 7.67 -2.35 9.81
N PHE A 136 6.49 -2.42 9.21
CA PHE A 136 6.15 -1.66 8.01
C PHE A 136 6.19 -0.15 8.25
N LEU A 137 5.56 0.32 9.33
CA LEU A 137 5.53 1.72 9.67
C LEU A 137 6.93 2.28 9.97
N SER A 138 7.74 1.54 10.76
CA SER A 138 9.14 1.91 11.04
C SER A 138 9.95 2.07 9.75
N LYS A 139 9.84 1.08 8.84
CA LYS A 139 10.57 1.10 7.58
C LYS A 139 10.10 2.22 6.65
N ALA A 140 8.79 2.49 6.62
CA ALA A 140 8.25 3.59 5.85
C ALA A 140 8.76 4.96 6.32
N LEU A 141 8.82 5.18 7.65
CA LEU A 141 9.35 6.41 8.23
C LEU A 141 10.88 6.55 8.06
N GLU A 142 11.62 5.42 7.98
CA GLU A 142 13.07 5.42 7.72
C GLU A 142 13.39 5.86 6.28
N ILE A 143 12.62 5.36 5.30
CA ILE A 143 12.96 5.49 3.88
C ILE A 143 12.21 6.64 3.20
N GLY A 144 10.98 6.94 3.64
CA GLY A 144 10.12 7.94 2.98
C GLY A 144 10.39 9.37 3.45
N ARG A 145 10.12 10.34 2.58
CA ARG A 145 9.93 11.75 2.94
C ARG A 145 8.48 12.02 3.31
N VAL A 146 7.56 11.43 2.53
CA VAL A 146 6.12 11.41 2.77
C VAL A 146 5.65 9.96 2.82
N VAL A 147 4.77 9.63 3.76
CA VAL A 147 4.24 8.28 3.95
C VAL A 147 2.71 8.29 3.94
N TYR A 148 2.13 7.46 3.09
CA TYR A 148 0.71 7.13 3.10
C TYR A 148 0.53 5.71 3.62
N SER A 149 0.01 5.56 4.84
CA SER A 149 -0.13 4.26 5.49
C SER A 149 -1.56 4.03 5.96
N MET A 150 -2.07 2.82 5.71
CA MET A 150 -3.41 2.41 6.07
C MET A 150 -3.39 1.58 7.36
N HIS A 151 -4.19 1.96 8.35
CA HIS A 151 -4.30 1.24 9.62
C HIS A 151 -5.75 1.18 10.07
N LYS A 152 -6.08 0.21 10.94
CA LYS A 152 -7.40 0.18 11.57
C LYS A 152 -7.63 1.44 12.39
N ALA A 153 -8.85 1.99 12.32
CA ALA A 153 -9.19 3.21 13.07
C ALA A 153 -9.01 3.05 14.58
N GLU A 154 -9.18 1.83 15.11
CA GLU A 154 -8.99 1.51 16.53
C GLU A 154 -7.55 1.62 17.03
N THR A 155 -6.56 1.72 16.12
CA THR A 155 -5.13 1.87 16.45
C THR A 155 -4.63 3.32 16.36
N ASP A 156 -5.52 4.29 16.23
CA ASP A 156 -5.20 5.71 15.95
C ASP A 156 -4.20 6.31 16.97
N GLU A 157 -4.49 6.17 18.25
CA GLU A 157 -3.61 6.70 19.31
C GLU A 157 -2.21 6.07 19.27
N PHE A 158 -2.15 4.75 19.05
CA PHE A 158 -0.88 4.07 18.91
C PHE A 158 -0.07 4.60 17.71
N ILE A 159 -0.72 4.78 16.55
CA ILE A 159 -0.05 5.29 15.33
C ILE A 159 0.49 6.70 15.54
N LYS A 160 -0.29 7.59 16.16
CA LYS A 160 0.13 8.96 16.48
C LYS A 160 1.39 8.98 17.35
N ASN A 161 1.36 8.27 18.46
CA ASN A 161 2.50 8.18 19.39
C ASN A 161 3.73 7.54 18.72
N TYR A 162 3.51 6.54 17.86
CA TYR A 162 4.61 5.87 17.17
C TYR A 162 5.29 6.78 16.15
N VAL A 163 4.52 7.50 15.35
CA VAL A 163 5.03 8.43 14.34
C VAL A 163 5.84 9.56 14.99
N GLU A 164 5.30 10.16 16.06
CA GLU A 164 6.00 11.21 16.83
C GLU A 164 7.32 10.71 17.40
N LYS A 165 7.34 9.50 17.97
CA LYS A 165 8.56 8.87 18.51
C LYS A 165 9.67 8.72 17.47
N TYR A 166 9.32 8.51 16.21
CA TYR A 166 10.28 8.37 15.08
C TYR A 166 10.53 9.69 14.34
N GLY A 167 10.13 10.82 14.94
CA GLY A 167 10.41 12.17 14.42
C GLY A 167 9.51 12.57 13.24
N GLY A 168 8.48 11.78 12.93
CA GLY A 168 7.51 12.10 11.90
C GLY A 168 6.37 12.96 12.44
N LYS A 169 5.64 13.60 11.53
CA LYS A 169 4.45 14.39 11.79
C LYS A 169 3.27 13.89 10.97
N ILE A 170 2.13 13.65 11.60
CA ILE A 170 0.87 13.36 10.89
C ILE A 170 0.26 14.70 10.45
N GLU A 171 0.14 14.91 9.15
CA GLU A 171 -0.44 16.13 8.60
C GLU A 171 -1.92 15.98 8.26
N ALA A 172 -2.35 14.76 7.90
CA ALA A 172 -3.75 14.50 7.60
C ALA A 172 -4.12 13.04 7.90
N ILE A 173 -5.40 12.83 8.24
CA ILE A 173 -6.01 11.51 8.43
C ILE A 173 -7.29 11.47 7.59
N TYR A 174 -7.38 10.47 6.70
CA TYR A 174 -8.55 10.24 5.86
C TYR A 174 -9.22 8.95 6.28
N VAL A 175 -10.49 9.03 6.64
CA VAL A 175 -11.28 7.86 7.06
C VAL A 175 -11.82 7.13 5.83
N ALA A 176 -11.68 5.83 5.82
CA ALA A 176 -12.27 4.95 4.82
C ALA A 176 -12.88 3.71 5.49
N GLU A 177 -13.78 3.06 4.78
CA GLU A 177 -14.37 1.80 5.19
C GLU A 177 -14.11 0.77 4.11
N ILE A 178 -13.62 -0.39 4.50
CA ILE A 178 -13.36 -1.51 3.59
C ILE A 178 -14.19 -2.72 4.00
N GLU A 179 -14.70 -3.41 3.00
CA GLU A 179 -15.26 -4.74 3.19
C GLU A 179 -14.15 -5.78 2.96
N ILE A 180 -13.79 -6.51 4.01
CA ILE A 180 -12.88 -7.66 3.88
C ILE A 180 -13.72 -8.85 3.45
N PRO A 181 -13.51 -9.40 2.23
CA PRO A 181 -14.26 -10.55 1.77
C PRO A 181 -13.89 -11.82 2.55
N TYR A 182 -14.79 -12.80 2.50
CA TYR A 182 -14.56 -14.13 3.03
C TYR A 182 -13.54 -14.88 2.15
N LEU A 183 -12.27 -14.80 2.51
CA LEU A 183 -11.19 -15.45 1.76
C LEU A 183 -10.72 -16.76 2.39
N PHE A 184 -11.06 -17.03 3.66
CA PHE A 184 -10.55 -18.20 4.38
C PHE A 184 -11.65 -18.92 5.11
N SER A 185 -11.58 -20.27 5.16
CA SER A 185 -12.59 -21.16 5.75
C SER A 185 -12.89 -20.93 7.23
N PHE A 186 -12.00 -20.26 7.97
CA PHE A 186 -12.21 -19.88 9.37
C PHE A 186 -13.05 -18.62 9.59
N HIS A 187 -13.36 -17.87 8.53
CA HIS A 187 -14.24 -16.72 8.64
C HIS A 187 -15.70 -17.18 8.82
N ARG A 188 -16.36 -16.72 9.89
CA ARG A 188 -17.76 -17.09 10.20
C ARG A 188 -18.83 -16.18 9.57
N LYS A 189 -18.44 -15.01 9.04
CA LYS A 189 -19.35 -14.04 8.43
C LYS A 189 -18.93 -13.76 7.00
N PRO A 190 -19.86 -13.66 6.05
CA PRO A 190 -19.55 -13.54 4.62
C PRO A 190 -18.79 -12.25 4.24
N LYS A 191 -18.93 -11.18 5.03
CA LYS A 191 -18.20 -9.92 4.90
C LYS A 191 -18.02 -9.28 6.27
N ARG A 192 -16.88 -8.64 6.48
CA ARG A 192 -16.63 -7.80 7.65
C ARG A 192 -16.26 -6.40 7.17
N SER A 193 -17.06 -5.40 7.57
CA SER A 193 -16.68 -4.01 7.40
C SER A 193 -15.65 -3.61 8.46
N VAL A 194 -14.59 -2.96 8.02
CA VAL A 194 -13.51 -2.47 8.88
C VAL A 194 -13.28 -0.99 8.56
N LYS A 195 -13.36 -0.14 9.58
CA LYS A 195 -12.96 1.25 9.46
C LYS A 195 -11.45 1.35 9.48
N ILE A 196 -10.90 2.04 8.50
CA ILE A 196 -9.47 2.30 8.39
C ILE A 196 -9.21 3.80 8.32
N ASN A 197 -8.08 4.20 8.86
CA ASN A 197 -7.51 5.51 8.69
C ASN A 197 -6.34 5.41 7.69
N VAL A 198 -6.31 6.34 6.76
CA VAL A 198 -5.17 6.57 5.87
C VAL A 198 -4.45 7.80 6.39
N TYR A 199 -3.24 7.61 6.85
CA TYR A 199 -2.42 8.68 7.42
C TYR A 199 -1.50 9.24 6.34
N ARG A 200 -1.46 10.56 6.20
CA ARG A 200 -0.37 11.26 5.53
C ARG A 200 0.60 11.75 6.58
N MET A 201 1.83 11.28 6.52
CA MET A 201 2.91 11.59 7.45
C MET A 201 4.07 12.23 6.68
N VAL A 202 4.77 13.15 7.32
CA VAL A 202 6.00 13.79 6.81
C VAL A 202 7.12 13.50 7.78
N VAL A 203 8.32 13.19 7.24
CA VAL A 203 9.50 12.77 8.01
C VAL A 203 10.70 13.66 7.70
#